data_b300ac223bbcf68ddeb57f70b3ae6572
#
_entry.id   b300ac223bbcf68ddeb57f70b3ae6572
#
_cell.length_a   1.000
_cell.length_b   1.000
_cell.length_c   1.000
_cell.angle_alpha   90.00
_cell.angle_beta   90.00
_cell.angle_gamma   90.00
#
_symmetry.space_group_name_H-M   'P 1'
#
loop_
_entity.id
_entity.type
_entity.pdbx_description
1 polymer ?
#
loop_
_entity_poly.entity_id
_entity_poly.type
_entity_poly.pdbx_seq_one_letter_code
_entity_poly.pdbx_strand_id
1 'polypeptide(L)' 'MITLKTSKGDIVIETYADKAPITVKNFESYVDSDFFNGTIFHRVIDGFMIQGGGFDKDMNQKDTNDPIKNEAA' A
#
# COMPACT_ATOMS: atom_id res chain seq x y z
N MET A 1 11.72 -4.88 5.18
CA MET A 1 10.48 -5.51 5.68
C MET A 1 9.55 -4.45 6.25
N ILE A 2 8.28 -4.50 5.92
CA ILE A 2 7.29 -3.49 6.34
C ILE A 2 6.16 -4.19 7.07
N THR A 3 5.73 -3.63 8.20
CA THR A 3 4.62 -4.19 8.97
C THR A 3 3.41 -3.26 8.86
N LEU A 4 2.28 -3.81 8.40
CA LEU A 4 1.00 -3.10 8.37
C LEU A 4 0.23 -3.43 9.65
N LYS A 5 0.00 -2.42 10.47
CA LYS A 5 -0.79 -2.58 11.69
C LYS A 5 -2.25 -2.29 11.38
N THR A 6 -3.08 -3.31 11.46
CA THR A 6 -4.51 -3.21 11.16
C THR A 6 -5.34 -3.53 12.41
N SER A 7 -6.63 -3.20 12.34
CA SER A 7 -7.56 -3.52 13.43
C SER A 7 -7.77 -5.03 13.63
N LYS A 8 -7.39 -5.85 12.65
CA LYS A 8 -7.50 -7.31 12.70
C LYS A 8 -6.17 -8.01 12.96
N GLY A 9 -5.09 -7.25 13.17
CA GLY A 9 -3.75 -7.78 13.42
C GLY A 9 -2.71 -7.20 12.46
N ASP A 10 -1.47 -7.62 12.64
CA ASP A 10 -0.36 -7.12 11.86
C ASP A 10 -0.14 -7.98 10.62
N ILE A 11 0.16 -7.31 9.50
CA ILE A 11 0.55 -7.96 8.24
C ILE A 11 2.00 -7.59 7.95
N VAL A 12 2.86 -8.58 7.81
CA VAL A 12 4.27 -8.35 7.51
C VAL A 12 4.49 -8.49 6.01
N ILE A 13 5.13 -7.49 5.41
CA ILE A 13 5.37 -7.43 3.97
C ILE A 13 6.87 -7.47 3.72
N GLU A 14 7.30 -8.33 2.79
CA GLU A 14 8.66 -8.36 2.28
C GLU A 14 8.69 -7.72 0.90
N THR A 15 9.63 -6.78 0.69
CA THR A 15 9.76 -6.07 -0.58
C THR A 15 10.97 -6.61 -1.35
N TYR A 16 10.90 -6.52 -2.69
CA TYR A 16 11.96 -7.00 -3.58
C TYR A 16 12.56 -5.84 -4.37
N ALA A 17 13.38 -5.02 -3.69
CA ALA A 17 13.98 -3.84 -4.28
C ALA A 17 14.92 -4.16 -5.44
N ASP A 18 15.49 -5.35 -5.47
CA ASP A 18 16.37 -5.81 -6.56
C ASP A 18 15.59 -6.09 -7.85
N LYS A 19 14.29 -6.44 -7.74
CA LYS A 19 13.44 -6.76 -8.88
C LYS A 19 12.56 -5.60 -9.31
N ALA A 20 12.17 -4.74 -8.36
CA ALA A 20 11.29 -3.62 -8.62
C ALA A 20 11.74 -2.38 -7.83
N PRO A 21 12.93 -1.83 -8.14
CA PRO A 21 13.53 -0.77 -7.32
C PRO A 21 12.71 0.52 -7.31
N ILE A 22 12.12 0.91 -8.43
CA ILE A 22 11.33 2.14 -8.51
C ILE A 22 10.03 1.99 -7.73
N THR A 23 9.37 0.84 -7.87
CA THR A 23 8.11 0.55 -7.18
C THR A 23 8.30 0.49 -5.67
N VAL A 24 9.36 -0.18 -5.20
CA VAL A 24 9.65 -0.29 -3.77
C VAL A 24 9.97 1.08 -3.19
N LYS A 25 10.80 1.87 -3.87
CA LYS A 25 11.15 3.21 -3.41
C LYS A 25 9.91 4.12 -3.34
N ASN A 26 9.03 4.02 -4.33
CA ASN A 26 7.78 4.77 -4.34
C ASN A 26 6.88 4.38 -3.16
N PHE A 27 6.74 3.09 -2.90
CA PHE A 27 5.95 2.59 -1.77
C PHE A 27 6.53 3.07 -0.43
N GLU A 28 7.85 2.97 -0.26
CA GLU A 28 8.52 3.43 0.96
C GLU A 28 8.35 4.93 1.17
N SER A 29 8.33 5.71 0.09
CA SER A 29 8.06 7.15 0.15
C SER A 29 6.67 7.44 0.74
N TYR A 30 5.65 6.67 0.34
CA TYR A 30 4.33 6.78 0.93
C TYR A 30 4.32 6.38 2.40
N VAL A 31 5.06 5.34 2.76
CA VAL A 31 5.16 4.89 4.15
C VAL A 31 5.79 5.98 5.02
N ASP A 32 6.88 6.58 4.55
CA ASP A 32 7.60 7.62 5.29
C ASP A 32 6.77 8.89 5.48
N SER A 33 5.84 9.18 4.57
CA SER A 33 4.97 10.35 4.66
C SER A 33 3.68 10.10 5.45
N ASP A 34 3.56 8.93 6.08
CA ASP A 34 2.36 8.51 6.83
C ASP A 34 1.10 8.47 5.97
N PHE A 35 1.25 8.29 4.64
CA PHE A 35 0.13 8.29 3.71
C PHE A 35 -0.91 7.22 4.06
N PHE A 36 -0.45 6.03 4.46
CA PHE A 36 -1.34 4.90 4.70
C PHE A 36 -2.01 4.93 6.08
N ASN A 37 -1.61 5.81 6.96
CA ASN A 37 -2.25 5.94 8.27
C ASN A 37 -3.69 6.43 8.09
N GLY A 38 -4.64 5.75 8.72
CA GLY A 38 -6.06 6.08 8.60
C GLY A 38 -6.73 5.59 7.32
N THR A 39 -6.02 4.81 6.49
CA THR A 39 -6.61 4.21 5.29
C THR A 39 -7.26 2.87 5.62
N ILE A 40 -8.11 2.40 4.71
CA ILE A 40 -8.85 1.14 4.87
C ILE A 40 -8.60 0.20 3.69
N PHE A 41 -8.89 -1.08 3.90
CA PHE A 41 -9.04 -2.03 2.81
C PHE A 41 -10.47 -1.91 2.29
N HIS A 42 -10.65 -1.11 1.24
CA HIS A 42 -11.97 -0.78 0.72
C HIS A 42 -12.55 -1.83 -0.22
N ARG A 43 -11.74 -2.82 -0.60
CA ARG A 43 -12.17 -3.89 -1.49
C ARG A 43 -11.58 -5.22 -1.02
N VAL A 44 -12.44 -6.17 -0.74
CA VAL A 44 -12.04 -7.52 -0.32
C VAL A 44 -12.77 -8.53 -1.20
N ILE A 45 -12.00 -9.39 -1.89
CA ILE A 45 -12.55 -10.46 -2.71
C ILE A 45 -12.02 -11.78 -2.13
N ASP A 46 -12.92 -12.58 -1.55
CA ASP A 46 -12.56 -13.81 -0.88
C ASP A 46 -11.82 -14.77 -1.83
N GLY A 47 -10.71 -15.32 -1.33
CA GLY A 47 -9.86 -16.23 -2.09
C GLY A 47 -9.08 -15.60 -3.23
N PHE A 48 -9.13 -14.27 -3.38
CA PHE A 48 -8.44 -13.58 -4.48
C PHE A 48 -7.55 -12.42 -4.01
N MET A 49 -8.13 -11.36 -3.42
CA MET A 49 -7.34 -10.18 -3.05
C MET A 49 -8.01 -9.32 -1.99
N ILE A 50 -7.20 -8.51 -1.34
CA ILE A 50 -7.65 -7.33 -0.61
C ILE A 50 -6.98 -6.11 -1.22
N GLN A 51 -7.68 -4.98 -1.27
CA GLN A 51 -7.17 -3.75 -1.85
C GLN A 51 -7.40 -2.59 -0.87
N GLY A 52 -6.35 -1.82 -0.63
CA GLY A 52 -6.44 -0.72 0.32
C GLY A 52 -5.42 0.37 0.06
N GLY A 53 -5.44 1.38 0.93
CA GLY A 53 -4.48 2.47 0.93
C GLY A 53 -4.90 3.72 0.17
N GLY A 54 -5.90 3.63 -0.70
CA GLY A 54 -6.35 4.77 -1.50
C GLY A 54 -7.49 5.56 -0.88
N PHE A 55 -8.17 5.00 0.11
CA PHE A 55 -9.33 5.61 0.77
C PHE A 55 -9.14 5.64 2.27
N ASP A 56 -9.67 6.68 2.92
CA ASP A 56 -9.71 6.75 4.38
C ASP A 56 -10.96 6.04 4.93
N LYS A 57 -11.14 6.06 6.24
CA LYS A 57 -12.26 5.38 6.90
C LYS A 57 -13.64 5.94 6.49
N ASP A 58 -13.68 7.15 5.94
CA ASP A 58 -14.90 7.79 5.47
C ASP A 58 -15.10 7.60 3.97
N MET A 59 -14.30 6.73 3.34
CA MET A 59 -14.33 6.42 1.90
C MET A 59 -13.96 7.61 1.02
N ASN A 60 -13.21 8.57 1.54
CA ASN A 60 -12.65 9.67 0.76
C ASN A 60 -11.35 9.25 0.12
N GLN A 61 -11.22 9.45 -1.18
CA GLN A 61 -9.99 9.13 -1.90
C GLN A 61 -8.89 10.10 -1.54
N LYS A 62 -7.70 9.56 -1.21
CA LYS A 62 -6.54 10.37 -0.88
C LYS A 62 -5.79 10.80 -2.14
N ASP A 63 -5.21 11.99 -2.10
CA ASP A 63 -4.36 12.47 -3.19
C ASP A 63 -3.08 11.64 -3.27
N THR A 64 -2.67 11.32 -4.50
CA THR A 64 -1.50 10.49 -4.73
C THR A 64 -0.40 11.27 -5.43
N ASN A 65 0.83 10.75 -5.35
CA ASN A 65 1.96 11.25 -6.11
C ASN A 65 1.80 10.88 -7.59
N ASP A 66 2.67 11.43 -8.44
CA ASP A 66 2.67 11.11 -9.87
C ASP A 66 2.88 9.61 -10.10
N PRO A 67 2.26 9.05 -11.18
CA PRO A 67 2.47 7.65 -11.51
C PRO A 67 3.94 7.34 -11.84
N ILE A 68 4.32 6.08 -11.64
CA ILE A 68 5.64 5.57 -11.96
C ILE A 68 5.55 4.49 -13.03
N LYS A 69 6.72 4.09 -13.55
CA LYS A 69 6.81 3.02 -14.53
C LYS A 69 6.32 1.70 -13.94
N ASN A 70 5.55 0.95 -14.71
CA ASN A 70 5.14 -0.40 -14.33
C ASN A 70 6.33 -1.35 -14.47
N GLU A 71 6.73 -1.99 -13.36
CA GLU A 71 7.87 -2.91 -13.31
C GLU A 71 7.43 -4.38 -13.22
N ALA A 72 6.14 -4.67 -13.39
CA ALA A 72 5.66 -6.04 -13.40
C ALA A 72 6.21 -6.77 -14.63
N ALA A 73 6.76 -7.96 -14.39
CA ALA A 73 7.33 -8.78 -15.46
C ALA A 73 6.29 -9.72 -16.08
#